data_1f1c8d5edc67185c534dc0026f2bd26b
#
_entry.id   1f1c8d5edc67185c534dc0026f2bd26b
#
_cell.length_a   1.000
_cell.length_b   1.000
_cell.length_c   1.000
_cell.angle_alpha   90.00
_cell.angle_beta   90.00
_cell.angle_gamma   90.00
#
_symmetry.space_group_name_H-M   'P 1'
#
loop_
_entity.id
_entity.type
_entity.pdbx_description
1 polymer ?
#
loop_
_entity_poly.entity_id
_entity_poly.type
_entity_poly.pdbx_seq_one_letter_code
_entity_poly.pdbx_strand_id
1 'polypeptide(L)'
;MRRYRATIVAGIAVALVVVVSFVLVGRAMLAGTGGTLVARVHDGDATVHEFSLAEDGDYVITTSLGTNTIRIENGTVRMAEADCPNQSCLQQEPLSHPGPQIICLPHKLWVEVVSAGDKDAGTLNEDLVAWSDEQTSGDASTTVLDDLDTVAR
;
A
#
# COMPACT_ATOMS: atom_id res chain seq x y z
N MET A 1 -44.53 -43.65 18.69
CA MET A 1 -44.35 -43.09 17.34
C MET A 1 -44.22 -41.55 17.32
N ARG A 2 -44.92 -40.78 18.16
CA ARG A 2 -44.79 -39.31 18.18
C ARG A 2 -43.40 -38.77 18.62
N ARG A 3 -42.76 -39.39 19.60
CA ARG A 3 -41.44 -38.97 20.13
C ARG A 3 -40.33 -39.17 19.12
N TYR A 4 -40.37 -40.24 18.33
CA TYR A 4 -39.38 -40.53 17.29
C TYR A 4 -39.42 -39.48 16.12
N ARG A 5 -40.62 -39.04 15.77
CA ARG A 5 -40.80 -37.99 14.75
C ARG A 5 -40.24 -36.63 15.23
N ALA A 6 -40.41 -36.30 16.47
CA ALA A 6 -39.87 -35.04 17.05
C ALA A 6 -38.34 -35.05 17.06
N THR A 7 -37.70 -36.17 17.39
CA THR A 7 -36.24 -36.28 17.39
C THR A 7 -35.63 -36.20 15.98
N ILE A 8 -36.29 -36.79 14.99
CA ILE A 8 -35.86 -36.70 13.58
C ILE A 8 -35.97 -35.27 13.08
N VAL A 9 -37.09 -34.58 13.34
CA VAL A 9 -37.30 -33.19 12.92
C VAL A 9 -36.26 -32.26 13.58
N ALA A 10 -35.98 -32.44 14.87
CA ALA A 10 -34.95 -31.70 15.58
C ALA A 10 -33.56 -31.97 14.98
N GLY A 11 -33.21 -33.20 14.65
CA GLY A 11 -31.93 -33.55 14.01
C GLY A 11 -31.78 -32.91 12.63
N ILE A 12 -32.83 -32.89 11.81
CA ILE A 12 -32.82 -32.25 10.49
C ILE A 12 -32.66 -30.73 10.64
N ALA A 13 -33.34 -30.11 11.60
CA ALA A 13 -33.22 -28.69 11.84
C ALA A 13 -31.80 -28.29 12.24
N VAL A 14 -31.15 -29.04 13.13
CA VAL A 14 -29.77 -28.80 13.52
C VAL A 14 -28.82 -28.99 12.33
N ALA A 15 -29.00 -30.04 11.54
CA ALA A 15 -28.17 -30.26 10.35
C ALA A 15 -28.31 -29.11 9.34
N LEU A 16 -29.51 -28.60 9.11
CA LEU A 16 -29.75 -27.43 8.25
C LEU A 16 -29.05 -26.19 8.75
N VAL A 17 -29.12 -25.88 10.05
CA VAL A 17 -28.44 -24.74 10.65
C VAL A 17 -26.93 -24.84 10.47
N VAL A 18 -26.34 -26.02 10.68
CA VAL A 18 -24.91 -26.24 10.49
C VAL A 18 -24.50 -26.04 9.04
N VAL A 19 -25.27 -26.60 8.07
CA VAL A 19 -24.98 -26.43 6.64
C VAL A 19 -25.09 -24.95 6.23
N VAL A 20 -26.14 -24.25 6.66
CA VAL A 20 -26.32 -22.81 6.37
C VAL A 20 -25.18 -21.99 6.97
N SER A 21 -24.78 -22.27 8.21
CA SER A 21 -23.66 -21.59 8.87
C SER A 21 -22.36 -21.83 8.11
N PHE A 22 -22.11 -23.07 7.68
CA PHE A 22 -20.89 -23.40 6.92
C PHE A 22 -20.87 -22.71 5.54
N VAL A 23 -22.01 -22.64 4.86
CA VAL A 23 -22.13 -21.93 3.58
C VAL A 23 -21.94 -20.42 3.77
N LEU A 24 -22.52 -19.82 4.82
CA LEU A 24 -22.39 -18.39 5.09
C LEU A 24 -20.94 -18.01 5.47
N VAL A 25 -20.30 -18.81 6.34
CA VAL A 25 -18.90 -18.62 6.70
C VAL A 25 -17.98 -18.83 5.49
N GLY A 26 -18.22 -19.86 4.70
CA GLY A 26 -17.47 -20.13 3.48
C GLY A 26 -17.59 -18.97 2.47
N ARG A 27 -18.79 -18.43 2.28
CA ARG A 27 -18.99 -17.24 1.42
C ARG A 27 -18.35 -15.99 1.99
N ALA A 28 -18.39 -15.80 3.29
CA ALA A 28 -17.71 -14.68 3.95
C ALA A 28 -16.18 -14.77 3.81
N MET A 29 -15.62 -15.98 3.92
CA MET A 29 -14.19 -16.20 3.72
C MET A 29 -13.74 -16.03 2.26
N LEU A 30 -14.58 -16.40 1.28
CA LEU A 30 -14.31 -16.15 -0.13
C LEU A 30 -14.59 -14.68 -0.56
N ALA A 31 -15.47 -13.97 0.14
CA ALA A 31 -15.76 -12.56 -0.09
C ALA A 31 -14.86 -11.61 0.72
N GLY A 32 -14.18 -12.13 1.72
CA GLY A 32 -13.32 -11.36 2.61
C GLY A 32 -11.87 -11.42 2.17
N THR A 33 -11.43 -10.44 1.43
CA THR A 33 -10.12 -9.86 1.18
C THR A 33 -9.88 -9.46 -0.28
N GLY A 34 -10.91 -9.55 -1.12
CA GLY A 34 -10.85 -8.94 -2.44
C GLY A 34 -11.27 -7.47 -2.40
N GLY A 35 -10.62 -6.63 -1.61
CA GLY A 35 -10.67 -5.18 -1.83
C GLY A 35 -10.22 -4.97 -3.27
N THR A 36 -11.00 -4.22 -4.07
CA THR A 36 -10.58 -3.83 -5.41
C THR A 36 -9.21 -3.18 -5.30
N LEU A 37 -8.18 -3.80 -5.89
CA LEU A 37 -6.85 -3.23 -5.90
C LEU A 37 -6.81 -2.11 -6.94
N VAL A 38 -6.18 -1.02 -6.57
CA VAL A 38 -5.97 0.13 -7.44
C VAL A 38 -4.49 0.47 -7.52
N ALA A 39 -4.04 0.86 -8.68
CA ALA A 39 -2.75 1.51 -8.87
C ALA A 39 -2.92 2.99 -8.49
N ARG A 40 -2.25 3.41 -7.43
CA ARG A 40 -2.19 4.81 -7.03
C ARG A 40 -0.90 5.41 -7.57
N VAL A 41 -1.03 6.46 -8.35
CA VAL A 41 0.07 7.17 -8.99
C VAL A 41 0.17 8.54 -8.36
N HIS A 42 1.32 8.81 -7.78
CA HIS A 42 1.65 10.12 -7.22
C HIS A 42 2.58 10.82 -8.19
N ASP A 43 2.21 12.00 -8.60
CA ASP A 43 3.08 12.87 -9.38
C ASP A 43 3.76 13.92 -8.48
N GLY A 44 4.83 14.52 -8.98
CA GLY A 44 5.61 15.52 -8.24
C GLY A 44 4.86 16.84 -7.99
N ASP A 45 3.71 17.02 -8.63
CA ASP A 45 2.84 18.19 -8.50
C ASP A 45 1.76 17.99 -7.40
N ALA A 46 1.92 16.92 -6.58
CA ALA A 46 1.01 16.51 -5.50
C ALA A 46 -0.39 16.05 -5.97
N THR A 47 -0.53 15.70 -7.24
CA THR A 47 -1.74 15.07 -7.76
C THR A 47 -1.66 13.56 -7.56
N VAL A 48 -2.77 12.96 -7.17
CA VAL A 48 -2.90 11.51 -7.00
C VAL A 48 -3.94 10.99 -7.98
N HIS A 49 -3.52 10.03 -8.80
CA HIS A 49 -4.39 9.34 -9.75
C HIS A 49 -4.61 7.91 -9.28
N GLU A 50 -5.83 7.40 -9.38
CA GLU A 50 -6.16 6.03 -9.03
C GLU A 50 -6.78 5.30 -10.21
N PHE A 51 -6.23 4.13 -10.54
CA PHE A 51 -6.68 3.28 -11.64
C PHE A 51 -6.95 1.88 -11.13
N SER A 52 -8.09 1.30 -11.52
CA SER A 52 -8.43 -0.07 -11.13
C SER A 52 -7.50 -1.09 -11.77
N LEU A 53 -6.91 -2.00 -10.99
CA LEU A 53 -6.12 -3.11 -11.53
C LEU A 53 -6.98 -4.15 -12.30
N ALA A 54 -8.30 -4.08 -12.16
CA ALA A 54 -9.21 -4.96 -12.89
C ALA A 54 -9.51 -4.49 -14.33
N GLU A 55 -9.09 -3.28 -14.69
CA GLU A 55 -9.32 -2.67 -16.00
C GLU A 55 -7.98 -2.52 -16.74
N ASP A 56 -7.78 -3.33 -17.77
CA ASP A 56 -6.58 -3.25 -18.61
C ASP A 56 -6.58 -1.94 -19.41
N GLY A 57 -5.43 -1.28 -19.49
CA GLY A 57 -5.30 -0.02 -20.22
C GLY A 57 -3.94 0.65 -20.08
N ASP A 58 -3.71 1.64 -20.94
CA ASP A 58 -2.55 2.52 -20.91
C ASP A 58 -2.98 3.91 -20.42
N TYR A 59 -2.32 4.40 -19.38
CA TYR A 59 -2.61 5.68 -18.74
C TYR A 59 -1.41 6.60 -18.86
N VAL A 60 -1.59 7.72 -19.54
CA VAL A 60 -0.54 8.72 -19.77
C VAL A 60 -0.61 9.79 -18.69
N ILE A 61 0.46 9.92 -17.90
CA ILE A 61 0.63 10.94 -16.86
C ILE A 61 1.68 11.94 -17.36
N THR A 62 1.25 13.18 -17.54
CA THR A 62 2.13 14.29 -17.94
C THR A 62 2.26 15.25 -16.76
N THR A 63 3.49 15.53 -16.36
CA THR A 63 3.86 16.47 -15.31
C THR A 63 4.70 17.60 -15.91
N SER A 64 5.05 18.58 -15.09
CA SER A 64 6.00 19.63 -15.48
C SER A 64 7.42 19.11 -15.75
N LEU A 65 7.73 17.86 -15.34
CA LEU A 65 9.05 17.25 -15.44
C LEU A 65 9.17 16.23 -16.59
N GLY A 66 8.06 15.80 -17.17
CA GLY A 66 8.04 14.85 -18.28
C GLY A 66 6.79 13.98 -18.29
N THR A 67 6.79 12.97 -19.17
CA THR A 67 5.65 12.10 -19.40
C THR A 67 6.00 10.65 -19.10
N ASN A 68 5.07 9.97 -18.42
CA ASN A 68 5.15 8.53 -18.14
C ASN A 68 3.87 7.86 -18.64
N THR A 69 3.98 6.69 -19.26
CA THR A 69 2.86 5.82 -19.58
C THR A 69 2.86 4.62 -18.64
N ILE A 70 1.77 4.47 -17.93
CA ILE A 70 1.54 3.36 -16.99
C ILE A 70 0.62 2.38 -17.67
N ARG A 71 0.99 1.11 -17.73
CA ARG A 71 0.17 0.04 -18.28
C ARG A 71 -0.36 -0.86 -17.19
N ILE A 72 -1.67 -1.08 -17.22
CA ILE A 72 -2.35 -2.10 -16.43
C ILE A 72 -2.72 -3.23 -17.38
N GLU A 73 -2.30 -4.45 -17.04
CA GLU A 73 -2.56 -5.65 -17.81
C GLU A 73 -2.62 -6.87 -16.90
N ASN A 74 -3.70 -7.66 -17.01
CA ASN A 74 -3.90 -8.89 -16.22
C ASN A 74 -3.73 -8.68 -14.69
N GLY A 75 -4.26 -7.58 -14.16
CA GLY A 75 -4.19 -7.28 -12.72
C GLY A 75 -2.81 -6.85 -12.23
N THR A 76 -1.91 -6.48 -13.14
CA THR A 76 -0.57 -5.94 -12.82
C THR A 76 -0.40 -4.55 -13.37
N VAL A 77 0.36 -3.70 -12.69
CA VAL A 77 0.73 -2.38 -13.17
C VAL A 77 2.24 -2.28 -13.38
N ARG A 78 2.64 -1.65 -14.48
CA ARG A 78 4.05 -1.40 -14.80
C ARG A 78 4.25 -0.05 -15.48
N MET A 79 5.47 0.46 -15.44
CA MET A 79 5.86 1.58 -16.29
C MET A 79 6.09 1.04 -17.70
N ALA A 80 5.32 1.52 -18.70
CA ALA A 80 5.42 1.09 -20.08
C ALA A 80 6.34 2.00 -20.89
N GLU A 81 6.22 3.33 -20.70
CA GLU A 81 7.02 4.33 -21.40
C GLU A 81 7.37 5.48 -20.45
N ALA A 82 8.52 6.09 -20.65
CA ALA A 82 8.94 7.30 -19.97
C ALA A 82 9.94 8.06 -20.84
N ASP A 83 9.86 9.38 -20.84
CA ASP A 83 10.83 10.25 -21.54
C ASP A 83 11.99 10.68 -20.63
N CYS A 84 12.13 10.07 -19.45
CA CYS A 84 13.22 10.32 -18.53
C CYS A 84 14.59 9.84 -19.09
N PRO A 85 15.70 10.54 -18.79
CA PRO A 85 17.00 10.30 -19.42
C PRO A 85 17.56 8.89 -19.25
N ASN A 86 17.36 8.27 -18.09
CA ASN A 86 17.96 6.97 -17.77
C ASN A 86 17.02 5.78 -17.93
N GLN A 87 15.71 6.02 -18.05
CA GLN A 87 14.66 5.00 -18.24
C GLN A 87 14.71 3.80 -17.28
N SER A 88 15.32 3.95 -16.11
CA SER A 88 15.42 2.89 -15.11
C SER A 88 14.07 2.48 -14.52
N CYS A 89 13.07 3.37 -14.59
CA CYS A 89 11.71 3.06 -14.19
C CYS A 89 11.03 2.00 -15.06
N LEU A 90 11.44 1.86 -16.33
CA LEU A 90 10.92 0.84 -17.25
C LEU A 90 11.43 -0.57 -16.93
N GLN A 91 12.52 -0.67 -16.17
CA GLN A 91 13.18 -1.93 -15.81
C GLN A 91 12.74 -2.48 -14.46
N GLN A 92 11.88 -1.74 -13.75
CA GLN A 92 11.34 -2.18 -12.47
C GLN A 92 10.27 -3.24 -12.68
N GLU A 93 10.14 -4.14 -11.72
CA GLU A 93 9.19 -5.25 -11.79
C GLU A 93 7.74 -4.75 -11.74
N PRO A 94 6.81 -5.40 -12.49
CA PRO A 94 5.38 -5.09 -12.40
C PRO A 94 4.83 -5.35 -10.99
N LEU A 95 3.89 -4.52 -10.55
CA LEU A 95 3.24 -4.64 -9.24
C LEU A 95 1.86 -5.29 -9.38
N SER A 96 1.55 -6.26 -8.52
CA SER A 96 0.24 -6.92 -8.43
C SER A 96 -0.33 -6.94 -7.02
N HIS A 97 0.40 -6.46 -6.04
CA HIS A 97 0.03 -6.49 -4.62
C HIS A 97 0.62 -5.28 -3.88
N PRO A 98 0.05 -4.89 -2.73
CA PRO A 98 0.58 -3.81 -1.91
C PRO A 98 1.99 -4.08 -1.39
N GLY A 99 2.77 -3.02 -1.22
CA GLY A 99 4.11 -3.01 -0.62
C GLY A 99 5.19 -2.48 -1.56
N PRO A 100 5.50 -3.15 -2.69
CA PRO A 100 6.49 -2.62 -3.64
C PRO A 100 5.98 -1.36 -4.35
N GLN A 101 6.92 -0.53 -4.83
CA GLN A 101 6.63 0.70 -5.57
C GLN A 101 7.50 0.78 -6.83
N ILE A 102 6.95 1.35 -7.90
CA ILE A 102 7.70 1.75 -9.10
C ILE A 102 8.00 3.24 -8.98
N ILE A 103 9.27 3.62 -9.12
CA ILE A 103 9.69 5.01 -8.91
C ILE A 103 10.41 5.54 -10.15
N CYS A 104 9.96 6.69 -10.63
CA CYS A 104 10.65 7.51 -11.63
C CYS A 104 11.18 8.78 -10.96
N LEU A 105 12.43 8.74 -10.48
CA LEU A 105 13.05 9.86 -9.77
C LEU A 105 13.15 11.16 -10.61
N PRO A 106 13.53 11.12 -11.92
CA PRO A 106 13.60 12.33 -12.70
C PRO A 106 12.27 13.08 -12.82
N HIS A 107 11.17 12.34 -12.91
CA HIS A 107 9.83 12.91 -13.01
C HIS A 107 9.12 13.05 -11.66
N LYS A 108 9.78 12.64 -10.55
CA LYS A 108 9.20 12.62 -9.19
C LYS A 108 7.87 11.88 -9.13
N LEU A 109 7.74 10.83 -9.91
CA LEU A 109 6.53 10.02 -10.02
C LEU A 109 6.77 8.66 -9.39
N TRP A 110 5.79 8.17 -8.61
CA TRP A 110 5.81 6.80 -8.11
C TRP A 110 4.42 6.17 -8.16
N VAL A 111 4.43 4.86 -8.35
CA VAL A 111 3.23 4.03 -8.45
C VAL A 111 3.26 3.00 -7.35
N GLU A 112 2.16 2.85 -6.65
CA GLU A 112 1.95 1.81 -5.65
C GLU A 112 0.61 1.11 -5.86
N VAL A 113 0.48 -0.11 -5.35
CA VAL A 113 -0.79 -0.84 -5.33
C VAL A 113 -1.38 -0.75 -3.93
N VAL A 114 -2.63 -0.32 -3.85
CA VAL A 114 -3.37 -0.20 -2.59
C VAL A 114 -4.78 -0.78 -2.72
N SER A 115 -5.45 -1.05 -1.60
CA SER A 115 -6.87 -1.41 -1.62
C SER A 115 -7.72 -0.17 -1.86
N ALA A 116 -8.71 -0.26 -2.75
CA ALA A 116 -9.65 0.85 -2.99
C ALA A 116 -10.34 1.23 -1.68
N GLY A 117 -10.21 2.49 -1.29
CA GLY A 117 -10.73 3.02 -0.02
C GLY A 117 -9.70 3.13 1.11
N ASP A 118 -8.49 2.65 0.91
CA ASP A 118 -7.40 2.86 1.86
C ASP A 118 -6.79 4.24 1.63
N LYS A 119 -7.24 5.22 2.42
CA LYS A 119 -6.81 6.62 2.28
C LYS A 119 -5.44 6.91 2.89
N ASP A 120 -4.87 5.95 3.62
CA ASP A 120 -3.75 6.17 4.53
C ASP A 120 -2.45 5.46 4.14
N ALA A 121 -2.34 4.87 2.95
CA ALA A 121 -1.11 4.19 2.52
C ALA A 121 0.08 5.15 2.24
N GLY A 122 -0.08 6.44 2.41
CA GLY A 122 0.97 7.46 2.25
C GLY A 122 1.30 8.25 3.51
N THR A 123 0.57 8.07 4.59
CA THR A 123 0.91 8.64 5.89
C THR A 123 1.81 7.67 6.64
N LEU A 124 3.07 8.00 6.74
CA LEU A 124 3.97 7.42 7.74
C LEU A 124 3.22 7.50 9.07
N ASN A 125 2.99 6.36 9.69
CA ASN A 125 2.29 6.26 10.97
C ASN A 125 2.89 7.30 11.92
N GLU A 126 2.06 8.19 12.45
CA GLU A 126 2.46 9.15 13.48
C GLU A 126 3.09 8.44 14.69
N ASP A 127 2.84 7.13 14.84
CA ASP A 127 3.48 6.29 15.87
C ASP A 127 5.00 6.10 15.68
N LEU A 128 5.56 6.35 14.49
CA LEU A 128 7.01 6.29 14.27
C LEU A 128 7.72 7.62 14.55
N VAL A 129 6.98 8.71 14.72
CA VAL A 129 7.56 10.02 15.06
C VAL A 129 7.72 10.18 16.58
N ALA A 130 6.97 9.40 17.37
CA ALA A 130 6.93 9.54 18.83
C ALA A 130 8.24 9.17 19.55
N TRP A 131 9.18 8.48 18.90
CA TRP A 131 10.47 8.16 19.53
C TRP A 131 11.66 8.99 19.03
N SER A 132 11.45 9.93 18.12
CA SER A 132 12.49 10.90 17.73
C SER A 132 12.59 12.09 18.70
N ASP A 133 11.55 12.35 19.52
CA ASP A 133 11.54 13.46 20.48
C ASP A 133 12.12 13.12 21.84
N GLU A 134 12.39 11.84 22.14
CA GLU A 134 12.87 11.41 23.46
C GLU A 134 14.39 11.36 23.58
N GLN A 135 15.15 11.66 22.52
CA GLN A 135 16.63 11.68 22.56
C GLN A 135 17.27 13.06 22.54
N THR A 136 16.52 14.16 22.65
CA THR A 136 17.09 15.52 22.64
C THR A 136 17.05 16.26 23.98
N SER A 137 16.70 15.60 25.07
CA SER A 137 16.81 16.20 26.42
C SER A 137 17.71 15.40 27.33
N GLY A 138 18.95 15.25 26.95
CA GLY A 138 20.00 14.63 27.73
C GLY A 138 21.33 15.26 27.46
N ASP A 139 21.63 16.35 28.20
CA ASP A 139 22.96 16.75 28.58
C ASP A 139 23.92 17.29 27.49
N ALA A 140 23.70 18.52 27.10
CA ALA A 140 24.78 19.38 26.63
C ALA A 140 25.09 20.42 27.72
N SER A 141 25.61 19.94 28.84
CA SER A 141 26.23 20.80 29.83
C SER A 141 27.75 20.61 29.76
N THR A 142 28.37 21.63 29.19
CA THR A 142 29.62 22.24 29.69
C THR A 142 30.90 21.40 29.67
N THR A 143 31.89 22.04 29.13
CA THR A 143 33.34 21.91 29.30
C THR A 143 34.09 21.28 28.14
N VAL A 144 34.35 22.08 27.11
CA VAL A 144 35.67 22.08 26.42
C VAL A 144 35.86 23.43 25.71
N LEU A 145 36.13 24.50 26.43
CA LEU A 145 36.72 25.71 25.91
C LEU A 145 37.64 26.34 26.98
N ASP A 146 38.68 25.59 27.33
CA ASP A 146 39.74 26.15 28.16
C ASP A 146 41.05 25.33 28.04
N ASP A 147 41.55 25.14 26.83
CA ASP A 147 42.92 24.62 26.66
C ASP A 147 43.51 24.89 25.25
N LEU A 148 43.39 26.09 24.72
CA LEU A 148 44.10 26.48 23.48
C LEU A 148 44.96 27.74 23.59
N ASP A 149 45.43 28.07 24.77
CA ASP A 149 46.27 29.27 24.96
C ASP A 149 47.64 28.98 25.59
N THR A 150 48.27 27.84 25.30
CA THR A 150 49.65 27.59 25.82
C THR A 150 50.57 26.92 24.84
N VAL A 151 50.56 27.28 23.55
CA VAL A 151 51.71 26.93 22.66
C VAL A 151 51.95 28.09 21.70
N ALA A 152 52.45 29.20 22.23
CA ALA A 152 53.14 30.23 21.46
C ALA A 152 54.14 30.98 22.39
N ARG A 153 55.24 30.31 22.66
CA ARG A 153 56.53 30.95 23.00
C ARG A 153 57.70 30.01 22.74
#